data_55ed9a3d907d66a24349dedea19d07a6
#
_entry.id   55ed9a3d907d66a24349dedea19d07a6
#
_cell.length_a   1.000
_cell.length_b   1.000
_cell.length_c   1.000
_cell.angle_alpha   90.00
_cell.angle_beta   90.00
_cell.angle_gamma   90.00
#
_symmetry.space_group_name_H-M   'P 1'
#
loop_
_entity.id
_entity.type
_entity.pdbx_description
1 polymer ?
#
loop_
_entity_poly.entity_id
_entity_poly.type
_entity_poly.pdbx_seq_one_letter_code
_entity_poly.pdbx_strand_id
1 'polypeptide(L)'
;MYFNTILESFFALEQIQQTSIREVILEHRSLSRMGKQSTKSLITLLEEVLSRKLSPVLQWDILSTEHTFRKSLKTLNRLPLSKFHAIRVQDLGAAEWIRREHPKLPLHLIVESANHNLAGLQRWIDYFGRQLKRLVLSTELPKSVLIKYSKILTVPCEILAVGRILLFYSPRKLLGSQVFPTNSQDFFEKILVPRDQMQHQFPTVENQHGTFMFHHRDLFLL
;
A
#
# COMPACT_ATOMS: atom_id res chain seq x y z
N MET A 1 -18.23 -0.94 10.26
CA MET A 1 -16.82 -1.33 10.05
C MET A 1 -16.75 -2.06 8.72
N TYR A 2 -15.77 -1.76 7.87
CA TYR A 2 -15.57 -2.43 6.59
C TYR A 2 -14.19 -3.05 6.60
N PHE A 3 -14.06 -4.23 6.01
CA PHE A 3 -12.79 -4.89 5.80
C PHE A 3 -12.41 -4.82 4.33
N ASN A 4 -11.14 -4.55 4.07
CA ASN A 4 -10.50 -4.73 2.78
C ASN A 4 -9.32 -5.69 2.92
N THR A 5 -8.83 -6.19 1.81
CA THR A 5 -7.67 -7.08 1.78
C THR A 5 -6.86 -6.88 0.51
N ILE A 6 -5.57 -7.17 0.59
CA ILE A 6 -4.72 -7.26 -0.58
C ILE A 6 -5.04 -8.56 -1.32
N LEU A 7 -5.22 -8.47 -2.62
CA LEU A 7 -5.53 -9.61 -3.47
C LEU A 7 -4.31 -10.00 -4.29
N GLU A 8 -3.66 -11.09 -3.91
CA GLU A 8 -2.44 -11.56 -4.56
C GLU A 8 -2.69 -12.47 -5.76
N SER A 9 -3.84 -13.15 -5.84
CA SER A 9 -4.11 -14.16 -6.86
C SER A 9 -5.60 -14.42 -7.08
N PHE A 10 -5.93 -15.12 -8.17
CA PHE A 10 -7.29 -15.60 -8.43
C PHE A 10 -7.77 -16.59 -7.36
N PHE A 11 -6.89 -17.42 -6.83
CA PHE A 11 -7.24 -18.34 -5.74
C PHE A 11 -7.70 -17.61 -4.48
N ALA A 12 -7.00 -16.53 -4.10
CA ALA A 12 -7.42 -15.68 -2.99
C ALA A 12 -8.79 -15.02 -3.24
N LEU A 13 -9.11 -14.70 -4.50
CA LEU A 13 -10.39 -14.11 -4.86
C LEU A 13 -11.57 -15.08 -4.62
N GLU A 14 -11.40 -16.37 -4.83
CA GLU A 14 -12.42 -17.38 -4.55
C GLU A 14 -12.73 -17.47 -3.05
N GLN A 15 -11.69 -17.38 -2.22
CA GLN A 15 -11.86 -17.39 -0.76
C GLN A 15 -12.58 -16.14 -0.25
N ILE A 16 -12.35 -14.97 -0.84
CA ILE A 16 -12.99 -13.72 -0.44
C ILE A 16 -14.51 -13.75 -0.63
N GLN A 17 -15.02 -14.43 -1.63
CA GLN A 17 -16.47 -14.52 -1.90
C GLN A 17 -17.30 -15.04 -0.72
N GLN A 18 -16.70 -15.83 0.15
CA GLN A 18 -17.34 -16.37 1.34
C GLN A 18 -17.30 -15.44 2.55
N THR A 19 -16.73 -14.24 2.38
CA THR A 19 -16.52 -13.27 3.46
C THR A 19 -17.39 -12.02 3.30
N SER A 20 -17.36 -11.14 4.30
CA SER A 20 -17.97 -9.80 4.25
C SER A 20 -17.13 -8.75 3.56
N ILE A 21 -15.95 -9.11 3.03
CA ILE A 21 -15.07 -8.20 2.30
C ILE A 21 -15.75 -7.75 1.00
N ARG A 22 -15.74 -6.45 0.75
CA ARG A 22 -16.31 -5.84 -0.45
C ARG A 22 -15.30 -5.03 -1.26
N GLU A 23 -14.21 -4.64 -0.64
CA GLU A 23 -13.13 -3.85 -1.24
C GLU A 23 -11.85 -4.68 -1.26
N VAL A 24 -11.20 -4.73 -2.41
CA VAL A 24 -9.94 -5.46 -2.61
C VAL A 24 -8.85 -4.54 -3.15
N ILE A 25 -7.66 -4.67 -2.61
CA ILE A 25 -6.49 -3.89 -3.00
C ILE A 25 -5.72 -4.70 -4.03
N LEU A 26 -5.51 -4.11 -5.20
CA LEU A 26 -4.76 -4.70 -6.31
C LEU A 26 -3.39 -4.04 -6.42
N GLU A 27 -2.36 -4.87 -6.52
CA GLU A 27 -0.97 -4.44 -6.51
C GLU A 27 -0.27 -4.73 -7.84
N HIS A 28 0.32 -3.70 -8.45
CA HIS A 28 1.16 -3.84 -9.64
C HIS A 28 2.64 -3.83 -9.24
N ARG A 29 3.45 -4.71 -9.83
CA ARG A 29 4.88 -4.84 -9.51
C ARG A 29 5.71 -3.57 -9.63
N SER A 30 5.29 -2.57 -10.42
CA SER A 30 5.99 -1.29 -10.58
C SER A 30 5.39 -0.14 -9.76
N LEU A 31 4.30 -0.37 -9.07
CA LEU A 31 3.59 0.66 -8.29
C LEU A 31 3.57 0.33 -6.80
N SER A 32 3.61 -0.95 -6.46
CA SER A 32 3.43 -1.40 -5.08
C SER A 32 4.69 -2.04 -4.55
N ARG A 33 5.01 -1.76 -3.28
CA ARG A 33 6.18 -2.27 -2.56
C ARG A 33 6.31 -3.79 -2.66
N MET A 34 5.18 -4.49 -2.51
CA MET A 34 5.12 -5.95 -2.52
C MET A 34 4.35 -6.50 -3.73
N GLY A 35 3.96 -5.65 -4.68
CA GLY A 35 3.19 -6.02 -5.86
C GLY A 35 3.93 -7.01 -6.77
N LYS A 36 3.26 -8.07 -7.18
CA LYS A 36 3.80 -9.12 -8.06
C LYS A 36 3.19 -9.10 -9.46
N GLN A 37 2.01 -8.48 -9.62
CA GLN A 37 1.25 -8.53 -10.86
C GLN A 37 1.87 -7.71 -11.99
N SER A 38 1.94 -8.28 -13.20
CA SER A 38 2.21 -7.55 -14.42
C SER A 38 0.98 -6.73 -14.84
N THR A 39 1.14 -5.79 -15.77
CA THR A 39 0.01 -5.02 -16.32
C THR A 39 -1.09 -5.94 -16.88
N LYS A 40 -0.72 -6.97 -17.66
CA LYS A 40 -1.68 -7.93 -18.23
C LYS A 40 -2.42 -8.69 -17.12
N SER A 41 -1.68 -9.27 -16.18
CA SER A 41 -2.24 -10.04 -15.08
C SER A 41 -3.14 -9.20 -14.19
N LEU A 42 -2.75 -7.94 -13.90
CA LEU A 42 -3.55 -7.02 -13.11
C LEU A 42 -4.87 -6.66 -13.80
N ILE A 43 -4.86 -6.43 -15.12
CA ILE A 43 -6.09 -6.13 -15.88
C ILE A 43 -7.04 -7.33 -15.86
N THR A 44 -6.53 -8.55 -16.08
CA THR A 44 -7.36 -9.75 -16.00
C THR A 44 -7.95 -9.93 -14.60
N LEU A 45 -7.15 -9.71 -13.55
CA LEU A 45 -7.63 -9.79 -12.18
C LEU A 45 -8.64 -8.69 -11.85
N LEU A 46 -8.46 -7.48 -12.37
CA LEU A 46 -9.41 -6.37 -12.23
C LEU A 46 -10.76 -6.72 -12.85
N GLU A 47 -10.78 -7.30 -14.03
CA GLU A 47 -12.03 -7.71 -14.71
C GLU A 47 -12.77 -8.78 -13.90
N GLU A 48 -12.04 -9.74 -13.35
CA GLU A 48 -12.61 -10.77 -12.51
C GLU A 48 -13.17 -10.20 -11.18
N VAL A 49 -12.48 -9.24 -10.57
CA VAL A 49 -12.94 -8.53 -9.37
C VAL A 49 -14.26 -7.78 -9.66
N LEU A 50 -14.33 -7.09 -10.79
CA LEU A 50 -15.53 -6.35 -11.20
C LEU A 50 -16.71 -7.28 -11.53
N SER A 51 -16.47 -8.42 -12.17
CA SER A 51 -17.51 -9.43 -12.47
C SER A 51 -18.17 -9.94 -11.19
N ARG A 52 -17.43 -10.01 -10.10
CA ARG A 52 -17.90 -10.43 -8.77
C ARG A 52 -18.47 -9.28 -7.92
N LYS A 53 -18.65 -8.09 -8.50
CA LYS A 53 -19.19 -6.88 -7.85
C LYS A 53 -18.39 -6.44 -6.61
N LEU A 54 -17.09 -6.71 -6.61
CA LEU A 54 -16.15 -6.19 -5.61
C LEU A 54 -15.63 -4.83 -6.06
N SER A 55 -15.19 -4.01 -5.10
CA SER A 55 -14.63 -2.67 -5.33
C SER A 55 -13.11 -2.74 -5.42
N PRO A 56 -12.48 -2.64 -6.61
CA PRO A 56 -11.04 -2.69 -6.76
C PRO A 56 -10.40 -1.35 -6.38
N VAL A 57 -9.36 -1.38 -5.56
CA VAL A 57 -8.51 -0.24 -5.22
C VAL A 57 -7.11 -0.50 -5.74
N LEU A 58 -6.56 0.42 -6.53
CA LEU A 58 -5.18 0.31 -7.01
C LEU A 58 -4.21 0.79 -5.92
N GLN A 59 -3.22 0.00 -5.56
CA GLN A 59 -2.16 0.41 -4.65
C GLN A 59 -0.99 1.04 -5.40
N TRP A 60 -0.56 2.22 -4.95
CA TRP A 60 0.65 2.91 -5.36
C TRP A 60 1.37 3.44 -4.11
N ASP A 61 2.12 2.57 -3.43
CA ASP A 61 2.69 2.84 -2.12
C ASP A 61 4.23 2.91 -2.10
N ILE A 62 4.87 2.96 -3.27
CA ILE A 62 6.31 3.22 -3.36
C ILE A 62 6.60 4.70 -3.18
N LEU A 63 7.71 5.01 -2.51
CA LEU A 63 8.29 6.36 -2.50
C LEU A 63 9.13 6.54 -3.77
N SER A 64 8.89 7.61 -4.49
CA SER A 64 9.43 7.79 -5.83
C SER A 64 10.54 8.82 -5.88
N THR A 65 11.66 8.47 -6.54
CA THR A 65 12.56 9.45 -7.14
C THR A 65 11.94 9.95 -8.44
N GLU A 66 12.42 11.06 -8.98
CA GLU A 66 11.95 11.57 -10.28
C GLU A 66 11.99 10.49 -11.38
N HIS A 67 13.04 9.67 -11.41
CA HIS A 67 13.17 8.59 -12.38
C HIS A 67 12.14 7.47 -12.19
N THR A 68 11.93 7.02 -10.96
CA THR A 68 10.93 5.97 -10.66
C THR A 68 9.52 6.48 -10.83
N PHE A 69 9.26 7.75 -10.53
CA PHE A 69 7.98 8.40 -10.76
C PHE A 69 7.59 8.35 -12.24
N ARG A 70 8.49 8.76 -13.14
CA ARG A 70 8.23 8.68 -14.59
C ARG A 70 7.95 7.26 -15.08
N LYS A 71 8.62 6.25 -14.49
CA LYS A 71 8.31 4.83 -14.78
C LYS A 71 6.93 4.43 -14.30
N SER A 72 6.54 4.88 -13.11
CA SER A 72 5.20 4.64 -12.58
C SER A 72 4.12 5.24 -13.47
N LEU A 73 4.29 6.46 -13.97
CA LEU A 73 3.36 7.10 -14.90
C LEU A 73 3.17 6.29 -16.18
N LYS A 74 4.26 5.72 -16.75
CA LYS A 74 4.16 4.84 -17.92
C LYS A 74 3.32 3.59 -17.65
N THR A 75 3.35 3.10 -16.42
CA THR A 75 2.53 1.96 -16.00
C THR A 75 1.08 2.39 -15.83
N LEU A 76 0.83 3.50 -15.12
CA LEU A 76 -0.53 4.02 -14.89
C LEU A 76 -1.27 4.32 -16.20
N ASN A 77 -0.58 4.89 -17.19
CA ASN A 77 -1.15 5.18 -18.52
C ASN A 77 -1.60 3.92 -19.30
N ARG A 78 -1.17 2.73 -18.88
CA ARG A 78 -1.58 1.44 -19.47
C ARG A 78 -2.70 0.76 -18.69
N LEU A 79 -3.07 1.30 -17.54
CA LEU A 79 -4.13 0.77 -16.69
C LEU A 79 -5.45 1.50 -16.92
N PRO A 80 -6.58 0.82 -16.92
CA PRO A 80 -7.89 1.45 -17.04
C PRO A 80 -8.29 2.08 -15.69
N LEU A 81 -7.70 3.23 -15.34
CA LEU A 81 -7.87 3.87 -14.03
C LEU A 81 -9.33 4.18 -13.70
N SER A 82 -10.17 4.43 -14.70
CA SER A 82 -11.60 4.65 -14.53
C SER A 82 -12.39 3.44 -14.02
N LYS A 83 -11.82 2.23 -14.13
CA LYS A 83 -12.43 1.00 -13.61
C LYS A 83 -12.13 0.77 -12.13
N PHE A 84 -11.16 1.50 -11.56
CA PHE A 84 -10.86 1.40 -10.13
C PHE A 84 -11.81 2.25 -9.31
N HIS A 85 -12.23 1.71 -8.18
CA HIS A 85 -13.04 2.43 -7.19
C HIS A 85 -12.26 3.55 -6.52
N ALA A 86 -10.98 3.35 -6.27
CA ALA A 86 -10.06 4.35 -5.73
C ALA A 86 -8.61 4.01 -6.07
N ILE A 87 -7.73 4.99 -5.86
CA ILE A 87 -6.28 4.77 -5.82
C ILE A 87 -5.74 5.07 -4.43
N ARG A 88 -4.86 4.20 -3.93
CA ARG A 88 -4.25 4.28 -2.60
C ARG A 88 -2.79 4.67 -2.76
N VAL A 89 -2.39 5.82 -2.24
CA VAL A 89 -1.10 6.44 -2.53
C VAL A 89 -0.38 6.84 -1.24
N GLN A 90 0.93 6.61 -1.18
CA GLN A 90 1.79 7.04 -0.07
C GLN A 90 2.64 8.28 -0.43
N ASP A 91 3.17 8.32 -1.64
CA ASP A 91 3.99 9.44 -2.11
C ASP A 91 3.14 10.68 -2.37
N LEU A 92 3.48 11.81 -1.74
CA LEU A 92 2.69 13.04 -1.85
C LEU A 92 2.76 13.66 -3.25
N GLY A 93 3.88 13.52 -3.94
CA GLY A 93 4.00 13.96 -5.34
C GLY A 93 3.10 13.14 -6.27
N ALA A 94 2.99 11.83 -6.00
CA ALA A 94 2.07 10.94 -6.69
C ALA A 94 0.60 11.29 -6.38
N ALA A 95 0.27 11.57 -5.13
CA ALA A 95 -1.06 12.01 -4.73
C ALA A 95 -1.45 13.33 -5.40
N GLU A 96 -0.51 14.31 -5.47
CA GLU A 96 -0.74 15.58 -6.17
C GLU A 96 -0.92 15.38 -7.67
N TRP A 97 -0.15 14.50 -8.29
CA TRP A 97 -0.33 14.18 -9.70
C TRP A 97 -1.73 13.57 -9.96
N ILE A 98 -2.19 12.63 -9.12
CA ILE A 98 -3.56 12.09 -9.21
C ILE A 98 -4.60 13.20 -9.03
N ARG A 99 -4.39 14.12 -8.11
CA ARG A 99 -5.30 15.24 -7.89
C ARG A 99 -5.49 16.10 -9.16
N ARG A 100 -4.41 16.34 -9.90
CA ARG A 100 -4.42 17.17 -11.11
C ARG A 100 -4.95 16.42 -12.32
N GLU A 101 -4.38 15.27 -12.60
CA GLU A 101 -4.64 14.54 -13.86
C GLU A 101 -5.91 13.67 -13.78
N HIS A 102 -6.29 13.22 -12.59
CA HIS A 102 -7.43 12.34 -12.36
C HIS A 102 -8.34 12.84 -11.22
N PRO A 103 -8.90 14.08 -11.32
CA PRO A 103 -9.64 14.70 -10.20
C PRO A 103 -10.92 13.97 -9.81
N LYS A 104 -11.42 13.08 -10.67
CA LYS A 104 -12.61 12.24 -10.39
C LYS A 104 -12.26 10.91 -9.74
N LEU A 105 -10.99 10.50 -9.73
CA LEU A 105 -10.56 9.24 -9.12
C LEU A 105 -10.44 9.43 -7.61
N PRO A 106 -11.21 8.69 -6.79
CA PRO A 106 -11.12 8.79 -5.33
C PRO A 106 -9.72 8.42 -4.84
N LEU A 107 -9.22 9.21 -3.87
CA LEU A 107 -7.90 9.06 -3.28
C LEU A 107 -8.00 8.47 -1.87
N HIS A 108 -7.21 7.44 -1.59
CA HIS A 108 -6.89 6.97 -0.26
C HIS A 108 -5.44 7.35 0.04
N LEU A 109 -5.20 8.21 1.03
CA LEU A 109 -3.85 8.65 1.36
C LEU A 109 -3.26 7.79 2.48
N ILE A 110 -2.11 7.18 2.20
CA ILE A 110 -1.35 6.39 3.17
C ILE A 110 -0.44 7.35 3.93
N VAL A 111 -0.70 7.54 5.21
CA VAL A 111 0.07 8.39 6.12
C VAL A 111 0.85 7.54 7.14
N GLU A 112 1.35 6.41 6.67
CA GLU A 112 2.05 5.40 7.47
C GLU A 112 3.36 5.92 8.05
N SER A 113 4.05 6.81 7.32
CA SER A 113 5.36 7.34 7.71
C SER A 113 5.26 8.84 8.00
N ALA A 114 5.79 9.26 9.16
CA ALA A 114 6.15 10.63 9.47
C ALA A 114 5.04 11.69 9.62
N ASN A 115 3.76 11.40 9.41
CA ASN A 115 2.70 12.38 9.63
C ASN A 115 1.61 11.85 10.58
N HIS A 116 1.95 11.83 11.86
CA HIS A 116 1.12 11.26 12.91
C HIS A 116 0.34 12.31 13.74
N ASN A 117 0.53 13.60 13.45
CA ASN A 117 -0.15 14.64 14.20
C ASN A 117 -1.48 15.05 13.56
N LEU A 118 -2.45 15.37 14.43
CA LEU A 118 -3.81 15.71 14.00
C LEU A 118 -3.87 16.91 13.04
N ALA A 119 -3.06 17.94 13.32
CA ALA A 119 -3.04 19.16 12.49
C ALA A 119 -2.57 18.87 11.05
N GLY A 120 -1.54 18.02 10.90
CA GLY A 120 -1.07 17.58 9.59
C GLY A 120 -2.11 16.74 8.84
N LEU A 121 -2.77 15.79 9.54
CA LEU A 121 -3.83 14.98 8.94
C LEU A 121 -5.02 15.84 8.49
N GLN A 122 -5.44 16.81 9.32
CA GLN A 122 -6.49 17.75 8.94
C GLN A 122 -6.08 18.59 7.73
N ARG A 123 -4.82 19.03 7.66
CA ARG A 123 -4.32 19.80 6.51
C ARG A 123 -4.37 19.01 5.21
N TRP A 124 -4.10 17.69 5.22
CA TRP A 124 -4.26 16.84 4.04
C TRP A 124 -5.72 16.69 3.63
N ILE A 125 -6.64 16.57 4.59
CA ILE A 125 -8.07 16.55 4.32
C ILE A 125 -8.51 17.82 3.61
N ASP A 126 -8.11 18.97 4.14
CA ASP A 126 -8.44 20.28 3.56
C ASP A 126 -7.86 20.44 2.15
N TYR A 127 -6.59 20.01 1.96
CA TYR A 127 -5.88 20.14 0.70
C TYR A 127 -6.47 19.30 -0.43
N PHE A 128 -6.71 18.03 -0.20
CA PHE A 128 -7.27 17.13 -1.20
C PHE A 128 -8.81 17.22 -1.29
N GLY A 129 -9.45 17.79 -0.28
CA GLY A 129 -10.88 18.07 -0.26
C GLY A 129 -11.73 16.83 -0.57
N ARG A 130 -12.71 17.00 -1.46
CA ARG A 130 -13.68 15.94 -1.80
C ARG A 130 -13.06 14.71 -2.47
N GLN A 131 -11.87 14.81 -3.02
CA GLN A 131 -11.20 13.67 -3.65
C GLN A 131 -10.65 12.69 -2.61
N LEU A 132 -10.24 13.18 -1.44
CA LEU A 132 -9.77 12.31 -0.35
C LEU A 132 -10.95 11.58 0.28
N LYS A 133 -10.96 10.26 0.15
CA LYS A 133 -12.03 9.40 0.68
C LYS A 133 -11.60 8.58 1.87
N ARG A 134 -10.28 8.48 2.14
CA ARG A 134 -9.77 7.69 3.25
C ARG A 134 -8.35 8.11 3.62
N LEU A 135 -8.05 8.08 4.93
CA LEU A 135 -6.71 8.12 5.48
C LEU A 135 -6.34 6.74 6.00
N VAL A 136 -5.22 6.19 5.54
CA VAL A 136 -4.64 4.96 6.07
C VAL A 136 -3.63 5.33 7.12
N LEU A 137 -3.98 5.11 8.39
CA LEU A 137 -3.20 5.55 9.53
C LEU A 137 -2.07 4.58 9.86
N SER A 138 -1.01 5.09 10.48
CA SER A 138 0.15 4.31 10.89
C SER A 138 -0.17 3.33 12.02
N THR A 139 0.47 2.17 11.96
CA THR A 139 0.50 1.18 13.05
C THR A 139 1.33 1.63 14.26
N GLU A 140 2.11 2.70 14.13
CA GLU A 140 2.88 3.30 15.23
C GLU A 140 2.01 4.12 16.20
N LEU A 141 0.78 4.47 15.79
CA LEU A 141 -0.13 5.23 16.63
C LEU A 141 -0.75 4.35 17.72
N PRO A 142 -0.70 4.78 19.01
CA PRO A 142 -1.37 4.07 20.09
C PRO A 142 -2.89 3.97 19.86
N LYS A 143 -3.50 2.90 20.35
CA LYS A 143 -4.95 2.65 20.23
C LYS A 143 -5.80 3.85 20.68
N SER A 144 -5.42 4.52 21.76
CA SER A 144 -6.13 5.72 22.26
C SER A 144 -6.11 6.87 21.26
N VAL A 145 -4.99 7.06 20.55
CA VAL A 145 -4.84 8.08 19.51
C VAL A 145 -5.66 7.70 18.27
N LEU A 146 -5.63 6.44 17.83
CA LEU A 146 -6.44 5.96 16.72
C LEU A 146 -7.94 6.18 16.98
N ILE A 147 -8.43 5.85 18.19
CA ILE A 147 -9.82 6.09 18.60
C ILE A 147 -10.13 7.59 18.61
N LYS A 148 -9.22 8.43 19.10
CA LYS A 148 -9.40 9.89 19.08
C LYS A 148 -9.49 10.40 17.65
N TYR A 149 -8.59 10.01 16.78
CA TYR A 149 -8.54 10.48 15.39
C TYR A 149 -9.75 10.03 14.59
N SER A 150 -10.19 8.78 14.73
CA SER A 150 -11.39 8.28 14.04
C SER A 150 -12.69 9.02 14.41
N LYS A 151 -12.70 9.75 15.54
CA LYS A 151 -13.85 10.58 15.97
C LYS A 151 -13.75 12.04 15.51
N ILE A 152 -12.53 12.54 15.27
CA ILE A 152 -12.28 13.95 14.96
C ILE A 152 -12.16 14.18 13.45
N LEU A 153 -11.49 13.26 12.74
CA LEU A 153 -11.26 13.39 11.31
C LEU A 153 -12.56 13.19 10.53
N THR A 154 -12.78 14.06 9.55
CA THR A 154 -14.03 14.10 8.76
C THR A 154 -14.05 13.09 7.61
N VAL A 155 -12.93 12.40 7.39
CA VAL A 155 -12.84 11.29 6.41
C VAL A 155 -12.66 9.96 7.13
N PRO A 156 -13.15 8.85 6.56
CA PRO A 156 -12.93 7.53 7.09
C PRO A 156 -11.44 7.23 7.33
N CYS A 157 -11.13 6.60 8.46
CA CYS A 157 -9.79 6.13 8.79
C CYS A 157 -9.71 4.61 8.60
N GLU A 158 -8.61 4.18 7.99
CA GLU A 158 -8.26 2.77 7.83
C GLU A 158 -7.04 2.46 8.69
N ILE A 159 -7.03 1.28 9.30
CA ILE A 159 -5.90 0.76 10.07
C ILE A 159 -5.60 -0.67 9.66
N LEU A 160 -4.35 -1.09 9.77
CA LEU A 160 -3.98 -2.50 9.66
C LEU A 160 -4.63 -3.26 10.84
N ALA A 161 -5.43 -4.28 10.52
CA ALA A 161 -6.08 -5.11 11.53
C ALA A 161 -5.37 -6.46 11.71
N VAL A 162 -4.89 -7.03 10.61
CA VAL A 162 -4.15 -8.30 10.58
C VAL A 162 -3.03 -8.20 9.55
N GLY A 163 -1.83 -8.60 9.91
CA GLY A 163 -0.71 -8.68 8.99
C GLY A 163 0.62 -8.18 9.57
N ARG A 164 1.62 -8.14 8.72
CA ARG A 164 2.98 -7.73 9.08
C ARG A 164 3.04 -6.24 9.34
N ILE A 165 3.59 -5.85 10.48
CA ILE A 165 3.85 -4.43 10.80
C ILE A 165 5.16 -4.03 10.13
N LEU A 166 5.09 -3.06 9.21
CA LEU A 166 6.27 -2.46 8.59
C LEU A 166 6.91 -1.49 9.59
N LEU A 167 8.16 -1.78 9.98
CA LEU A 167 8.95 -0.93 10.88
C LEU A 167 9.82 0.06 10.12
N PHE A 168 10.28 -0.34 8.94
CA PHE A 168 11.23 0.47 8.18
C PHE A 168 11.02 0.24 6.68
N TYR A 169 11.06 1.33 5.93
CA TYR A 169 11.13 1.33 4.47
C TYR A 169 12.15 2.35 3.98
N SER A 170 13.05 1.90 3.14
CA SER A 170 13.98 2.78 2.40
C SER A 170 13.91 2.44 0.91
N PRO A 171 13.77 3.42 0.02
CA PRO A 171 13.89 3.18 -1.43
C PRO A 171 15.31 2.81 -1.87
N ARG A 172 16.26 2.78 -0.93
CA ARG A 172 17.64 2.35 -1.17
C ARG A 172 17.77 0.85 -0.94
N LYS A 173 18.68 0.22 -1.70
CA LYS A 173 19.13 -1.14 -1.45
C LYS A 173 20.22 -1.12 -0.38
N LEU A 174 19.90 -1.59 0.81
CA LEU A 174 20.79 -1.50 1.98
C LEU A 174 21.55 -2.80 2.25
N LEU A 175 21.10 -3.93 1.67
CA LEU A 175 21.67 -5.25 1.96
C LEU A 175 22.92 -5.57 1.13
N GLY A 176 23.31 -4.68 0.20
CA GLY A 176 24.52 -4.79 -0.60
C GLY A 176 24.49 -5.86 -1.70
N SER A 177 25.34 -5.68 -2.73
CA SER A 177 25.41 -6.56 -3.89
C SER A 177 26.07 -7.93 -3.63
N GLN A 178 26.85 -8.05 -2.57
CA GLN A 178 27.61 -9.27 -2.25
C GLN A 178 26.71 -10.46 -1.85
N VAL A 179 25.43 -10.22 -1.67
CA VAL A 179 24.48 -11.18 -1.10
C VAL A 179 23.48 -11.67 -2.15
N PHE A 180 23.48 -11.11 -3.36
CA PHE A 180 22.51 -11.43 -4.42
C PHE A 180 23.19 -11.91 -5.69
N PRO A 181 22.77 -13.03 -6.28
CA PRO A 181 23.10 -13.35 -7.67
C PRO A 181 22.45 -12.29 -8.58
N THR A 182 23.23 -11.69 -9.44
CA THR A 182 22.87 -10.56 -10.31
C THR A 182 21.91 -10.89 -11.47
N ASN A 183 21.44 -12.11 -11.62
CA ASN A 183 20.85 -12.62 -12.88
C ASN A 183 19.38 -13.03 -12.83
N SER A 184 18.57 -12.62 -11.89
CA SER A 184 17.16 -12.93 -11.94
C SER A 184 16.27 -11.71 -11.83
N GLN A 185 15.36 -11.58 -12.79
CA GLN A 185 14.30 -10.56 -12.85
C GLN A 185 13.15 -10.87 -11.90
N ASP A 186 13.26 -11.93 -11.09
CA ASP A 186 12.23 -12.40 -10.21
C ASP A 186 12.36 -11.77 -8.81
N PHE A 187 11.24 -11.66 -8.15
CA PHE A 187 11.08 -11.19 -6.79
C PHE A 187 12.04 -11.94 -5.85
N PHE A 188 13.16 -11.33 -5.50
CA PHE A 188 14.04 -11.87 -4.46
C PHE A 188 13.58 -11.39 -3.10
N GLU A 189 12.93 -12.26 -2.39
CA GLU A 189 12.78 -12.14 -0.97
C GLU A 189 14.03 -12.74 -0.31
N LYS A 190 15.00 -11.90 0.02
CA LYS A 190 16.06 -12.31 0.92
C LYS A 190 15.64 -11.93 2.32
N ILE A 191 15.28 -12.93 3.09
CA ILE A 191 15.03 -12.77 4.51
C ILE A 191 16.38 -12.71 5.21
N LEU A 192 16.90 -11.51 5.42
CA LEU A 192 17.84 -11.28 6.49
C LEU A 192 17.03 -11.20 7.78
N VAL A 193 17.55 -11.83 8.81
CA VAL A 193 16.92 -11.86 10.11
C VAL A 193 17.89 -11.24 11.12
N PRO A 194 18.04 -9.90 11.11
CA PRO A 194 18.78 -9.25 12.17
C PRO A 194 18.11 -9.57 13.50
N ARG A 195 18.93 -9.84 14.51
CA ARG A 195 18.45 -10.15 15.85
C ARG A 195 18.80 -8.97 16.77
N ASP A 196 17.87 -8.62 17.63
CA ASP A 196 18.15 -7.71 18.73
C ASP A 196 18.83 -8.44 19.91
N GLN A 197 19.07 -7.71 20.99
CA GLN A 197 19.65 -8.28 22.23
C GLN A 197 18.76 -9.38 22.86
N MET A 198 17.44 -9.35 22.59
CA MET A 198 16.49 -10.33 23.05
C MET A 198 16.30 -11.50 22.07
N GLN A 199 17.13 -11.58 21.02
CA GLN A 199 17.04 -12.58 19.95
C GLN A 199 15.77 -12.50 19.11
N HIS A 200 15.05 -11.38 19.10
CA HIS A 200 13.92 -11.18 18.20
C HIS A 200 14.42 -11.13 16.76
N GLN A 201 13.70 -11.78 15.88
CA GLN A 201 14.03 -11.87 14.46
C GLN A 201 13.16 -10.90 13.67
N PHE A 202 13.79 -9.96 12.96
CA PHE A 202 13.08 -8.96 12.14
C PHE A 202 13.18 -9.34 10.66
N PRO A 203 12.12 -9.90 10.05
CA PRO A 203 12.14 -10.21 8.63
C PRO A 203 12.46 -8.96 7.80
N THR A 204 13.52 -9.04 7.00
CA THR A 204 13.96 -7.94 6.16
C THR A 204 14.00 -8.41 4.71
N VAL A 205 13.28 -7.70 3.86
CA VAL A 205 13.11 -7.99 2.44
C VAL A 205 13.73 -6.86 1.62
N GLU A 206 14.47 -7.20 0.58
CA GLU A 206 14.93 -6.24 -0.40
C GLU A 206 14.46 -6.65 -1.80
N ASN A 207 13.88 -5.71 -2.52
CA ASN A 207 13.43 -5.90 -3.90
C ASN A 207 13.74 -4.67 -4.77
N GLN A 208 13.14 -4.57 -5.94
CA GLN A 208 13.36 -3.45 -6.86
C GLN A 208 12.98 -2.07 -6.29
N HIS A 209 12.12 -2.02 -5.27
CA HIS A 209 11.61 -0.79 -4.65
C HIS A 209 12.38 -0.38 -3.40
N GLY A 210 13.35 -1.18 -2.98
CA GLY A 210 14.20 -0.89 -1.82
C GLY A 210 14.21 -1.98 -0.77
N THR A 211 14.48 -1.57 0.46
CA THR A 211 14.62 -2.46 1.63
C THR A 211 13.49 -2.20 2.62
N PHE A 212 12.88 -3.27 3.09
CA PHE A 212 11.75 -3.29 4.02
C PHE A 212 12.09 -4.17 5.22
N MET A 213 11.86 -3.67 6.41
CA MET A 213 12.00 -4.45 7.64
C MET A 213 10.66 -4.52 8.37
N PHE A 214 10.29 -5.71 8.77
CA PHE A 214 9.03 -5.99 9.44
C PHE A 214 9.25 -6.36 10.91
N HIS A 215 8.25 -6.11 11.72
CA HIS A 215 8.24 -6.53 13.11
C HIS A 215 8.28 -8.07 13.21
N HIS A 216 8.86 -8.58 14.27
CA HIS A 216 9.00 -10.02 14.53
C HIS A 216 7.67 -10.75 14.77
N ARG A 217 6.60 -10.00 15.06
CA ARG A 217 5.25 -10.52 15.25
C ARG A 217 4.29 -9.83 14.30
N ASP A 218 3.33 -10.58 13.80
CA ASP A 218 2.20 -10.02 13.06
C ASP A 218 1.23 -9.34 14.02
N LEU A 219 0.56 -8.29 13.51
CA LEU A 219 -0.56 -7.67 14.20
C LEU A 219 -1.80 -8.54 14.03
N PHE A 220 -2.58 -8.66 15.09
CA PHE A 220 -3.88 -9.33 15.08
C PHE A 220 -4.82 -8.59 16.02
N LEU A 221 -5.79 -7.85 15.46
CA LEU A 221 -6.74 -7.00 16.20
C LEU A 221 -8.21 -7.47 16.11
N LEU A 222 -8.46 -8.65 15.52
CA LEU A 222 -9.79 -9.23 15.34
C LEU A 222 -10.15 -10.19 16.44
#